data_3ee49291a39b77166367ada3c751fdc3
#
_entry.id   3ee49291a39b77166367ada3c751fdc3
#
_cell.length_a   1.000
_cell.length_b   1.000
_cell.length_c   1.000
_cell.angle_alpha   90.00
_cell.angle_beta   90.00
_cell.angle_gamma   90.00
#
_symmetry.space_group_name_H-M   'P 1'
#
loop_
_entity.id
_entity.type
_entity.pdbx_description
1 polymer ?
#
loop_
_entity_poly.entity_id
_entity_poly.type
_entity_poly.pdbx_seq_one_letter_code
_entity_poly.pdbx_strand_id
1 'polypeptide(L)'
;MKKIFTLFTLLSLIYADDKSGLIIEIEKSLMATCWHGTVYEHGNKEMEEQIANFVNSGKDKKFIINYYTDKYGERILAIPPAKGFNIFAWLAPMTIFALGGLIIFAYLRTPATTVADISLKDEKKIDFNDEIESELKELD
;
A
#
# COMPACT_ATOMS: atom_id res chain seq x y z
N MET A 1 30.30 -7.18 45.20
CA MET A 1 29.68 -5.83 45.01
C MET A 1 29.95 -5.30 43.59
N LYS A 2 31.19 -5.31 43.07
CA LYS A 2 31.49 -4.80 41.70
C LYS A 2 30.69 -5.46 40.59
N LYS A 3 30.47 -6.79 40.60
CA LYS A 3 29.73 -7.55 39.58
C LYS A 3 28.21 -7.22 39.56
N ILE A 4 27.63 -6.85 40.69
CA ILE A 4 26.21 -6.46 40.80
C ILE A 4 26.02 -5.06 40.21
N PHE A 5 26.99 -4.18 40.45
CA PHE A 5 26.97 -2.81 39.94
C PHE A 5 27.10 -2.78 38.39
N THR A 6 27.96 -3.63 37.80
CA THR A 6 28.10 -3.76 36.34
C THR A 6 26.85 -4.36 35.69
N LEU A 7 26.17 -5.30 36.38
CA LEU A 7 24.91 -5.86 35.88
C LEU A 7 23.79 -4.85 35.88
N PHE A 8 23.74 -3.99 36.90
CA PHE A 8 22.72 -2.93 37.02
C PHE A 8 22.94 -1.82 36.00
N THR A 9 24.18 -1.43 35.70
CA THR A 9 24.50 -0.47 34.62
C THR A 9 24.20 -1.04 33.23
N LEU A 10 24.40 -2.33 32.99
CA LEU A 10 24.04 -2.98 31.72
C LEU A 10 22.54 -3.03 31.51
N LEU A 11 21.78 -3.31 32.57
CA LEU A 11 20.31 -3.35 32.52
C LEU A 11 19.69 -1.97 32.24
N SER A 12 20.30 -0.89 32.74
CA SER A 12 19.81 0.49 32.49
C SER A 12 20.00 0.93 31.03
N LEU A 13 21.00 0.40 30.31
CA LEU A 13 21.23 0.71 28.91
C LEU A 13 20.17 0.07 28.00
N ILE A 14 19.62 -1.09 28.34
CA ILE A 14 18.58 -1.78 27.58
C ILE A 14 17.23 -1.01 27.67
N TYR A 15 16.92 -0.44 28.84
CA TYR A 15 15.68 0.36 29.01
C TYR A 15 15.75 1.73 28.32
N ALA A 16 16.93 2.30 28.09
CA ALA A 16 17.07 3.58 27.41
C ALA A 16 16.85 3.47 25.89
N ASP A 17 17.22 2.35 25.29
CA ASP A 17 17.06 2.08 23.87
C ASP A 17 15.59 1.88 23.48
N ASP A 18 14.80 1.26 24.33
CA ASP A 18 13.35 1.02 24.12
C ASP A 18 12.53 2.32 24.00
N LYS A 19 12.83 3.34 24.80
CA LYS A 19 12.14 4.64 24.74
C LYS A 19 12.45 5.44 23.49
N SER A 20 13.69 5.43 23.05
CA SER A 20 14.12 6.13 21.83
C SER A 20 13.50 5.49 20.59
N GLY A 21 13.46 4.16 20.53
CA GLY A 21 12.78 3.41 19.48
C GLY A 21 11.28 3.73 19.42
N LEU A 22 10.62 3.79 20.57
CA LEU A 22 9.19 4.14 20.66
C LEU A 22 8.90 5.57 20.19
N ILE A 23 9.74 6.55 20.53
CA ILE A 23 9.60 7.93 20.07
C ILE A 23 9.66 7.97 18.54
N ILE A 24 10.70 7.39 17.93
CA ILE A 24 10.88 7.34 16.47
C ILE A 24 9.70 6.63 15.79
N GLU A 25 9.20 5.56 16.37
CA GLU A 25 8.05 4.82 15.82
C GLU A 25 6.78 5.69 15.81
N ILE A 26 6.55 6.48 16.86
CA ILE A 26 5.41 7.40 16.96
C ILE A 26 5.57 8.55 15.95
N GLU A 27 6.76 9.15 15.86
CA GLU A 27 7.06 10.23 14.92
C GLU A 27 6.86 9.81 13.46
N LYS A 28 7.22 8.57 13.12
CA LYS A 28 6.95 7.97 11.80
C LYS A 28 5.48 7.67 11.55
N SER A 29 4.70 7.51 12.61
CA SER A 29 3.27 7.21 12.53
C SER A 29 2.40 8.46 12.40
N LEU A 30 2.93 9.64 12.67
CA LEU A 30 2.22 10.91 12.67
C LEU A 30 2.71 11.85 11.57
N MET A 31 1.77 12.50 10.88
CA MET A 31 2.09 13.57 9.94
C MET A 31 2.46 14.86 10.67
N ALA A 32 3.43 15.59 10.15
CA ALA A 32 3.71 16.94 10.63
C ALA A 32 2.52 17.88 10.33
N THR A 33 2.31 18.90 11.14
CA THR A 33 1.19 19.84 10.97
C THR A 33 1.21 20.61 9.66
N CYS A 34 2.36 20.66 8.97
CA CYS A 34 2.52 21.23 7.63
C CYS A 34 2.06 20.28 6.50
N TRP A 35 1.71 19.02 6.80
CA TRP A 35 1.19 18.00 5.86
C TRP A 35 2.13 17.60 4.70
N HIS A 36 3.42 17.91 4.78
CA HIS A 36 4.40 17.57 3.74
C HIS A 36 5.20 16.29 4.01
N GLY A 37 5.06 15.69 5.19
CA GLY A 37 5.74 14.47 5.59
C GLY A 37 5.42 14.10 7.03
N THR A 38 6.02 13.01 7.51
CA THR A 38 5.88 12.61 8.91
C THR A 38 6.65 13.55 9.83
N VAL A 39 6.34 13.52 11.13
CA VAL A 39 7.09 14.28 12.13
C VAL A 39 8.58 13.93 12.08
N TYR A 40 8.89 12.65 11.87
CA TYR A 40 10.26 12.16 11.74
C TYR A 40 11.01 12.69 10.51
N GLU A 41 10.34 12.79 9.36
CA GLU A 41 10.98 13.17 8.08
C GLU A 41 11.10 14.69 7.93
N HIS A 42 10.10 15.42 8.36
CA HIS A 42 10.01 16.87 8.13
C HIS A 42 10.47 17.71 9.32
N GLY A 43 10.50 17.09 10.51
CA GLY A 43 10.77 17.76 11.77
C GLY A 43 9.63 18.69 12.20
N ASN A 44 9.08 18.45 13.38
CA ASN A 44 8.17 19.39 14.03
C ASN A 44 8.54 19.44 15.51
N LYS A 45 9.37 20.43 15.84
CA LYS A 45 9.99 20.53 17.16
C LYS A 45 8.99 20.51 18.31
N GLU A 46 7.83 21.15 18.13
CA GLU A 46 6.77 21.15 19.12
C GLU A 46 6.16 19.75 19.33
N MET A 47 5.89 19.02 18.21
CA MET A 47 5.36 17.66 18.29
C MET A 47 6.40 16.69 18.83
N GLU A 48 7.66 16.78 18.40
CA GLU A 48 8.77 15.95 18.89
C GLU A 48 8.94 16.08 20.40
N GLU A 49 9.00 17.32 20.93
CA GLU A 49 9.12 17.57 22.37
C GLU A 49 7.89 17.03 23.13
N GLN A 50 6.69 17.19 22.57
CA GLN A 50 5.46 16.70 23.20
C GLN A 50 5.40 15.18 23.21
N ILE A 51 5.79 14.51 22.11
CA ILE A 51 5.88 13.04 22.03
C ILE A 51 6.89 12.51 23.04
N ALA A 52 8.09 13.12 23.08
CA ALA A 52 9.13 12.73 24.05
C ALA A 52 8.65 12.88 25.49
N ASN A 53 7.93 13.96 25.81
CA ASN A 53 7.35 14.18 27.13
C ASN A 53 6.30 13.11 27.49
N PHE A 54 5.45 12.71 26.56
CA PHE A 54 4.47 11.64 26.78
C PHE A 54 5.16 10.30 27.05
N VAL A 55 6.14 9.92 26.23
CA VAL A 55 6.89 8.67 26.38
C VAL A 55 7.67 8.67 27.69
N ASN A 56 8.31 9.78 28.05
CA ASN A 56 9.02 9.92 29.33
C ASN A 56 8.09 9.82 30.54
N SER A 57 6.85 10.27 30.39
CA SER A 57 5.79 10.14 31.41
C SER A 57 5.16 8.74 31.45
N GLY A 58 5.67 7.77 30.68
CA GLY A 58 5.19 6.40 30.66
C GLY A 58 3.88 6.18 29.88
N LYS A 59 3.51 7.09 29.01
CA LYS A 59 2.36 6.90 28.11
C LYS A 59 2.73 5.95 26.97
N ASP A 60 1.80 5.05 26.65
CA ASP A 60 1.96 4.10 25.55
C ASP A 60 1.67 4.74 24.19
N LYS A 61 2.12 4.10 23.12
CA LYS A 61 1.88 4.52 21.74
C LYS A 61 0.42 4.78 21.44
N LYS A 62 -0.47 3.89 21.92
CA LYS A 62 -1.91 4.00 21.66
C LYS A 62 -2.52 5.26 22.26
N PHE A 63 -2.11 5.63 23.48
CA PHE A 63 -2.53 6.86 24.11
C PHE A 63 -2.11 8.08 23.29
N ILE A 64 -0.84 8.10 22.85
CA ILE A 64 -0.28 9.25 22.11
C ILE A 64 -0.94 9.39 20.75
N ILE A 65 -1.12 8.30 20.02
CA ILE A 65 -1.81 8.29 18.73
C ILE A 65 -3.26 8.78 18.87
N ASN A 66 -3.99 8.29 19.88
CA ASN A 66 -5.36 8.75 20.13
C ASN A 66 -5.41 10.25 20.48
N TYR A 67 -4.49 10.75 21.32
CA TYR A 67 -4.41 12.18 21.64
C TYR A 67 -4.29 13.04 20.37
N TYR A 68 -3.42 12.69 19.45
CA TYR A 68 -3.26 13.44 18.19
C TYR A 68 -4.44 13.25 17.24
N THR A 69 -5.02 12.05 17.21
CA THR A 69 -6.21 11.77 16.40
C THR A 69 -7.44 12.54 16.88
N ASP A 70 -7.61 12.67 18.19
CA ASP A 70 -8.70 13.46 18.79
C ASP A 70 -8.52 14.97 18.51
N LYS A 71 -7.27 15.44 18.51
CA LYS A 71 -6.94 16.86 18.31
C LYS A 71 -7.00 17.30 16.84
N TYR A 72 -6.52 16.47 15.90
CA TYR A 72 -6.33 16.83 14.49
C TYR A 72 -7.17 15.99 13.51
N GLY A 73 -7.87 14.97 14.01
CA GLY A 73 -8.58 13.99 13.20
C GLY A 73 -7.67 12.88 12.64
N GLU A 74 -8.27 11.86 12.02
CA GLU A 74 -7.54 10.70 11.47
C GLU A 74 -6.52 11.05 10.39
N ARG A 75 -6.65 12.20 9.76
CA ARG A 75 -5.70 12.71 8.76
C ARG A 75 -4.29 12.95 9.29
N ILE A 76 -4.11 13.03 10.63
CA ILE A 76 -2.80 13.15 11.26
C ILE A 76 -1.99 11.85 11.18
N LEU A 77 -2.62 10.74 10.88
CA LEU A 77 -1.97 9.44 10.76
C LEU A 77 -1.27 9.32 9.41
N ALA A 78 0.00 8.93 9.42
CA ALA A 78 0.78 8.66 8.20
C ALA A 78 0.21 7.48 7.39
N ILE A 79 -0.42 6.51 8.10
CA ILE A 79 -1.07 5.35 7.50
C ILE A 79 -2.53 5.35 7.94
N PRO A 80 -3.50 5.36 7.01
CA PRO A 80 -4.91 5.34 7.37
C PRO A 80 -5.25 4.06 8.14
N PRO A 81 -6.01 4.16 9.25
CA PRO A 81 -6.42 3.00 10.01
C PRO A 81 -7.35 2.12 9.17
N ALA A 82 -7.19 0.80 9.25
CA ALA A 82 -8.03 -0.17 8.54
C ALA A 82 -9.41 -0.32 9.23
N LYS A 83 -10.15 0.80 9.32
CA LYS A 83 -11.47 0.89 9.97
C LYS A 83 -12.44 1.70 9.11
N GLY A 84 -13.72 1.38 9.21
CA GLY A 84 -14.77 2.11 8.50
C GLY A 84 -14.52 2.20 6.99
N PHE A 85 -14.66 3.38 6.42
CA PHE A 85 -14.47 3.61 4.98
C PHE A 85 -13.02 3.35 4.52
N ASN A 86 -12.04 3.57 5.38
CA ASN A 86 -10.62 3.39 5.05
C ASN A 86 -10.25 1.94 4.71
N ILE A 87 -11.09 0.95 5.09
CA ILE A 87 -10.85 -0.45 4.74
C ILE A 87 -10.81 -0.68 3.22
N PHE A 88 -11.53 0.15 2.44
CA PHE A 88 -11.52 0.06 0.98
C PHE A 88 -10.15 0.39 0.39
N ALA A 89 -9.36 1.26 1.03
CA ALA A 89 -7.99 1.56 0.61
C ALA A 89 -7.09 0.32 0.66
N TRP A 90 -7.38 -0.61 1.56
CA TRP A 90 -6.65 -1.87 1.72
C TRP A 90 -7.20 -3.00 0.86
N LEU A 91 -8.53 -3.02 0.67
CA LEU A 91 -9.18 -4.06 -0.13
C LEU A 91 -9.04 -3.83 -1.65
N ALA A 92 -9.01 -2.56 -2.10
CA ALA A 92 -8.95 -2.22 -3.51
C ALA A 92 -7.76 -2.87 -4.25
N PRO A 93 -6.49 -2.77 -3.79
CA PRO A 93 -5.39 -3.42 -4.47
C PRO A 93 -5.53 -4.94 -4.51
N MET A 94 -6.05 -5.57 -3.45
CA MET A 94 -6.24 -7.02 -3.41
C MET A 94 -7.30 -7.49 -4.40
N THR A 95 -8.40 -6.75 -4.53
CA THR A 95 -9.47 -7.06 -5.51
C THR A 95 -8.98 -6.90 -6.94
N ILE A 96 -8.18 -5.87 -7.23
CA ILE A 96 -7.58 -5.66 -8.55
C ILE A 96 -6.63 -6.82 -8.91
N PHE A 97 -5.78 -7.23 -7.98
CA PHE A 97 -4.89 -8.39 -8.17
C PHE A 97 -5.67 -9.70 -8.40
N ALA A 98 -6.73 -9.93 -7.62
CA ALA A 98 -7.57 -11.12 -7.78
C ALA A 98 -8.28 -11.15 -9.13
N LEU A 99 -8.88 -10.04 -9.55
CA LEU A 99 -9.56 -9.93 -10.86
C LEU A 99 -8.58 -10.03 -12.01
N GLY A 100 -7.44 -9.32 -11.94
CA GLY A 100 -6.39 -9.42 -12.96
C GLY A 100 -5.83 -10.84 -13.10
N GLY A 101 -5.57 -11.50 -11.98
CA GLY A 101 -5.14 -12.91 -11.96
C GLY A 101 -6.17 -13.85 -12.55
N LEU A 102 -7.47 -13.64 -12.28
CA LEU A 102 -8.56 -14.43 -12.89
C LEU A 102 -8.65 -14.23 -14.40
N ILE A 103 -8.51 -13.01 -14.88
CA ILE A 103 -8.53 -12.70 -16.32
C ILE A 103 -7.34 -13.37 -17.01
N ILE A 104 -6.13 -13.24 -16.46
CA ILE A 104 -4.93 -13.88 -17.02
C ILE A 104 -5.09 -15.40 -16.99
N PHE A 105 -5.56 -15.97 -15.91
CA PHE A 105 -5.80 -17.40 -15.79
C PHE A 105 -6.82 -17.90 -16.82
N ALA A 106 -7.95 -17.19 -16.99
CA ALA A 106 -8.95 -17.49 -17.99
C ALA A 106 -8.36 -17.42 -19.41
N TYR A 107 -7.59 -16.39 -19.71
CA TYR A 107 -6.91 -16.21 -20.99
C TYR A 107 -5.94 -17.35 -21.29
N LEU A 108 -5.10 -17.73 -20.34
CA LEU A 108 -4.15 -18.84 -20.51
C LEU A 108 -4.82 -20.20 -20.62
N ARG A 109 -6.03 -20.35 -20.06
CA ARG A 109 -6.79 -21.61 -20.10
C ARG A 109 -7.68 -21.73 -21.33
N THR A 110 -7.92 -20.65 -22.07
CA THR A 110 -8.68 -20.66 -23.30
C THR A 110 -7.80 -21.29 -24.40
N PRO A 111 -8.16 -22.44 -24.98
CA PRO A 111 -7.36 -23.06 -26.02
C PRO A 111 -7.35 -22.14 -27.25
N ALA A 112 -6.16 -21.96 -27.85
CA ALA A 112 -5.93 -21.09 -29.00
C ALA A 112 -6.75 -21.45 -30.26
N THR A 113 -7.42 -22.58 -30.24
CA THR A 113 -8.28 -23.11 -31.34
C THR A 113 -9.49 -22.22 -31.64
N THR A 114 -9.99 -21.43 -30.65
CA THR A 114 -11.19 -20.63 -30.87
C THR A 114 -10.94 -19.40 -31.75
N VAL A 115 -9.72 -18.84 -31.73
CA VAL A 115 -9.38 -17.66 -32.54
C VAL A 115 -9.07 -18.03 -33.97
N ALA A 116 -8.42 -19.21 -34.20
CA ALA A 116 -8.12 -19.72 -35.53
C ALA A 116 -9.41 -20.16 -36.25
N ASP A 117 -10.38 -20.72 -35.53
CA ASP A 117 -11.66 -21.20 -36.13
C ASP A 117 -12.58 -20.03 -36.50
N ILE A 118 -12.55 -18.92 -35.78
CA ILE A 118 -13.28 -17.70 -36.14
C ILE A 118 -12.65 -17.03 -37.36
N SER A 119 -11.31 -16.99 -37.46
CA SER A 119 -10.62 -16.41 -38.61
C SER A 119 -10.87 -17.22 -39.90
N LEU A 120 -10.87 -18.56 -39.84
CA LEU A 120 -11.13 -19.42 -41.00
C LEU A 120 -12.60 -19.46 -41.40
N LYS A 121 -13.52 -19.13 -40.48
CA LYS A 121 -14.96 -19.08 -40.77
C LYS A 121 -15.38 -17.77 -41.41
N ASP A 122 -14.69 -16.66 -41.10
CA ASP A 122 -14.89 -15.35 -41.74
C ASP A 122 -14.22 -15.30 -43.13
N GLU A 123 -13.08 -15.98 -43.34
CA GLU A 123 -12.41 -16.03 -44.65
C GLU A 123 -13.21 -16.84 -45.68
N LYS A 124 -14.10 -17.75 -45.25
CA LYS A 124 -14.95 -18.57 -46.13
C LYS A 124 -16.25 -17.85 -46.54
N LYS A 125 -16.48 -16.64 -46.08
CA LYS A 125 -17.68 -15.85 -46.36
C LYS A 125 -17.35 -14.50 -47.00
N ILE A 126 -16.45 -14.49 -47.97
CA ILE A 126 -16.32 -13.36 -48.89
C ILE A 126 -17.25 -13.71 -50.10
N ASP A 127 -18.48 -13.21 -50.03
CA ASP A 127 -19.52 -13.35 -51.08
C ASP A 127 -19.13 -12.67 -52.41
N PHE A 128 -17.90 -12.11 -52.51
CA PHE A 128 -17.41 -11.37 -53.67
C PHE A 128 -16.29 -12.12 -54.45
N ASN A 129 -15.95 -13.35 -54.08
CA ASN A 129 -14.91 -14.10 -54.80
C ASN A 129 -15.27 -14.33 -56.29
N ASP A 130 -16.52 -14.62 -56.56
CA ASP A 130 -16.97 -14.87 -57.91
C ASP A 130 -16.99 -13.60 -58.78
N GLU A 131 -17.24 -12.42 -58.16
CA GLU A 131 -17.24 -11.13 -58.83
C GLU A 131 -15.79 -10.69 -59.14
N ILE A 132 -14.86 -10.89 -58.19
CA ILE A 132 -13.44 -10.62 -58.39
C ILE A 132 -12.81 -11.52 -59.45
N GLU A 133 -13.16 -12.80 -59.50
CA GLU A 133 -12.67 -13.73 -60.56
C GLU A 133 -13.24 -13.37 -61.95
N SER A 134 -14.46 -12.83 -62.00
CA SER A 134 -15.04 -12.40 -63.28
C SER A 134 -14.36 -11.12 -63.81
N GLU A 135 -14.04 -10.16 -62.95
CA GLU A 135 -13.33 -8.95 -63.36
C GLU A 135 -11.87 -9.23 -63.75
N LEU A 136 -11.20 -10.17 -63.10
CA LEU A 136 -9.84 -10.57 -63.45
C LEU A 136 -9.77 -11.25 -64.81
N LYS A 137 -10.83 -11.98 -65.21
CA LYS A 137 -10.91 -12.63 -66.57
C LYS A 137 -11.19 -11.67 -67.70
N GLU A 138 -11.73 -10.50 -67.42
CA GLU A 138 -12.01 -9.44 -68.39
C GLU A 138 -10.78 -8.59 -68.70
N LEU A 139 -9.71 -8.70 -67.89
CA LEU A 139 -8.47 -7.93 -68.02
C LEU A 139 -7.34 -8.69 -68.72
N ASP A 140 -7.53 -9.98 -69.05
CA ASP A 140 -6.60 -10.82 -69.82
C ASP A 140 -7.11 -10.98 -71.28
#